data_627095961fb4a194f37a9b3c69c12f9a
#
_entry.id   627095961fb4a194f37a9b3c69c12f9a
#
_cell.length_a   1.000
_cell.length_b   1.000
_cell.length_c   1.000
_cell.angle_alpha   90.00
_cell.angle_beta   90.00
_cell.angle_gamma   90.00
#
_symmetry.space_group_name_H-M   'P 1'
#
loop_
_entity.id
_entity.type
_entity.pdbx_description
1 polymer ?
#
loop_
_entity_poly.entity_id
_entity_poly.type
_entity_poly.pdbx_seq_one_letter_code
_entity_poly.pdbx_strand_id
1 'polypeptide(L)'
;MIPSNVIFQKISDELSQDIIKFIRGDEKEAYKSVLASLAESRKVRTVFVQKRPIEKQISWMLQSLKLKTGVLVADQVLQIWLLKGKTEMLIGFLDKLGIEHDGEGSVEGDLPESLDADKLKAAVDQMIEKNTEEEVMVYLTLFQAQKADGWTELTDLIDSDERLSF
;
A
#
# COMPACT_ATOMS: atom_id res chain seq x y z
N MET A 1 -10.63 4.36 -9.52
CA MET A 1 -9.89 3.68 -8.42
C MET A 1 -8.94 2.65 -9.01
N ILE A 2 -7.67 2.66 -8.60
CA ILE A 2 -6.66 1.71 -9.07
C ILE A 2 -6.68 0.47 -8.17
N PRO A 3 -6.97 -0.73 -8.69
CA PRO A 3 -6.94 -1.95 -7.89
C PRO A 3 -5.52 -2.29 -7.40
N SER A 4 -5.41 -2.92 -6.23
CA SER A 4 -4.12 -3.20 -5.58
C SER A 4 -3.20 -4.09 -6.43
N ASN A 5 -3.73 -5.03 -7.21
CA ASN A 5 -2.91 -5.81 -8.15
C ASN A 5 -2.31 -4.94 -9.28
N VAL A 6 -3.00 -3.88 -9.68
CA VAL A 6 -2.48 -2.92 -10.67
C VAL A 6 -1.41 -2.02 -10.05
N ILE A 7 -1.53 -1.69 -8.76
CA ILE A 7 -0.46 -0.98 -8.04
C ILE A 7 0.83 -1.80 -8.13
N PHE A 8 0.79 -3.11 -7.86
CA PHE A 8 1.97 -3.99 -8.00
C PHE A 8 2.51 -4.09 -9.42
N GLN A 9 1.68 -3.84 -10.44
CA GLN A 9 2.16 -3.76 -11.84
C GLN A 9 2.88 -2.45 -12.14
N LYS A 10 2.55 -1.39 -11.42
CA LYS A 10 3.03 -0.02 -11.68
C LYS A 10 4.25 0.39 -10.85
N ILE A 11 4.36 -0.09 -9.61
CA ILE A 11 5.52 0.20 -8.75
C ILE A 11 6.77 -0.53 -9.23
N SER A 12 7.93 -0.03 -8.82
CA SER A 12 9.22 -0.62 -9.15
C SER A 12 9.37 -2.03 -8.57
N ASP A 13 10.18 -2.84 -9.21
CA ASP A 13 10.54 -4.16 -8.68
C ASP A 13 11.25 -4.05 -7.33
N GLU A 14 12.04 -3.01 -7.13
CA GLU A 14 12.71 -2.73 -5.86
C GLU A 14 11.71 -2.53 -4.73
N LEU A 15 10.75 -1.63 -4.89
CA LEU A 15 9.71 -1.40 -3.88
C LEU A 15 8.85 -2.66 -3.65
N SER A 16 8.46 -3.34 -4.72
CA SER A 16 7.70 -4.60 -4.62
C SER A 16 8.42 -5.64 -3.77
N GLN A 17 9.72 -5.83 -3.99
CA GLN A 17 10.53 -6.74 -3.22
C GLN A 17 10.69 -6.30 -1.77
N ASP A 18 10.90 -5.02 -1.53
CA ASP A 18 11.03 -4.45 -0.18
C ASP A 18 9.76 -4.67 0.64
N ILE A 19 8.59 -4.50 0.03
CA ILE A 19 7.29 -4.77 0.68
C ILE A 19 7.21 -6.23 1.14
N ILE A 20 7.51 -7.18 0.26
CA ILE A 20 7.43 -8.61 0.60
C ILE A 20 8.50 -9.01 1.63
N LYS A 21 9.72 -8.48 1.50
CA LYS A 21 10.79 -8.73 2.47
C LYS A 21 10.46 -8.17 3.85
N PHE A 22 9.83 -7.01 3.92
CA PHE A 22 9.33 -6.45 5.17
C PHE A 22 8.35 -7.40 5.84
N ILE A 23 7.32 -7.85 5.13
CA ILE A 23 6.29 -8.76 5.68
C ILE A 23 6.94 -10.07 6.12
N ARG A 24 7.85 -10.62 5.32
CA ARG A 24 8.56 -11.86 5.65
C ARG A 24 9.40 -11.73 6.93
N GLY A 25 10.06 -10.59 7.13
CA GLY A 25 10.95 -10.37 8.28
C GLY A 25 10.21 -9.97 9.55
N ASP A 26 9.24 -9.05 9.44
CA ASP A 26 8.60 -8.39 10.58
C ASP A 26 7.19 -8.91 10.88
N GLU A 27 6.52 -9.51 9.88
CA GLU A 27 5.13 -10.00 9.98
C GLU A 27 5.04 -11.46 9.50
N LYS A 28 5.75 -12.34 10.16
CA LYS A 28 5.95 -13.75 9.74
C LYS A 28 4.65 -14.54 9.56
N GLU A 29 3.68 -14.36 10.45
CA GLU A 29 2.39 -15.04 10.35
C GLU A 29 1.57 -14.51 9.17
N ALA A 30 1.61 -13.20 8.93
CA ALA A 30 1.01 -12.59 7.75
C ALA A 30 1.66 -13.11 6.46
N TYR A 31 2.98 -13.24 6.43
CA TYR A 31 3.69 -13.79 5.28
C TYR A 31 3.23 -15.21 4.94
N LYS A 32 3.10 -16.09 5.95
CA LYS A 32 2.59 -17.46 5.77
C LYS A 32 1.16 -17.45 5.21
N SER A 33 0.29 -16.60 5.77
CA SER A 33 -1.09 -16.46 5.33
C SER A 33 -1.19 -15.96 3.88
N VAL A 34 -0.41 -14.96 3.53
CA VAL A 34 -0.34 -14.42 2.16
C VAL A 34 0.13 -15.49 1.17
N LEU A 35 1.19 -16.21 1.50
CA LEU A 35 1.70 -17.29 0.66
C LEU A 35 0.64 -18.37 0.42
N ALA A 36 -0.05 -18.81 1.46
CA ALA A 36 -1.11 -19.80 1.38
C ALA A 36 -2.29 -19.31 0.53
N SER A 37 -2.71 -18.05 0.71
CA SER A 37 -3.81 -17.45 -0.05
C SER A 37 -3.46 -17.29 -1.54
N LEU A 38 -2.24 -16.91 -1.86
CA LEU A 38 -1.78 -16.85 -3.25
C LEU A 38 -1.69 -18.22 -3.90
N ALA A 39 -1.20 -19.24 -3.17
CA ALA A 39 -1.16 -20.61 -3.65
C ALA A 39 -2.57 -21.14 -3.94
N GLU A 40 -3.53 -20.88 -3.06
CA GLU A 40 -4.94 -21.23 -3.27
C GLU A 40 -5.52 -20.53 -4.52
N SER A 41 -5.28 -19.23 -4.66
CA SER A 41 -5.77 -18.46 -5.81
C SER A 41 -5.23 -18.95 -7.15
N ARG A 42 -4.03 -19.53 -7.15
CA ARG A 42 -3.39 -20.10 -8.33
C ARG A 42 -3.55 -21.62 -8.46
N LYS A 43 -4.32 -22.23 -7.57
CA LYS A 43 -4.56 -23.70 -7.52
C LYS A 43 -3.25 -24.50 -7.44
N VAL A 44 -2.32 -24.02 -6.66
CA VAL A 44 -1.02 -24.66 -6.38
C VAL A 44 -0.97 -25.03 -4.90
N ARG A 45 -0.38 -26.17 -4.58
CA ARG A 45 -0.16 -26.55 -3.18
C ARG A 45 0.90 -25.66 -2.55
N THR A 46 0.60 -25.09 -1.39
CA THR A 46 1.49 -24.17 -0.66
C THR A 46 2.89 -24.77 -0.46
N VAL A 47 2.99 -26.08 -0.17
CA VAL A 47 4.27 -26.77 0.05
C VAL A 47 5.22 -26.67 -1.13
N PHE A 48 4.72 -26.63 -2.35
CA PHE A 48 5.58 -26.51 -3.54
C PHE A 48 6.24 -25.12 -3.64
N VAL A 49 5.54 -24.10 -3.20
CA VAL A 49 6.11 -22.74 -3.16
C VAL A 49 7.07 -22.59 -1.98
N GLN A 50 6.69 -23.11 -0.81
CA GLN A 50 7.52 -23.06 0.41
C GLN A 50 8.88 -23.74 0.24
N LYS A 51 8.97 -24.78 -0.58
CA LYS A 51 10.23 -25.50 -0.87
C LYS A 51 11.18 -24.75 -1.80
N ARG A 52 10.74 -23.72 -2.48
CA ARG A 52 11.57 -22.93 -3.38
C ARG A 52 12.59 -22.09 -2.60
N PRO A 53 13.78 -21.80 -3.17
CA PRO A 53 14.69 -20.80 -2.63
C PRO A 53 13.94 -19.47 -2.40
N ILE A 54 14.32 -18.72 -1.37
CA ILE A 54 13.61 -17.50 -0.95
C ILE A 54 13.43 -16.50 -2.10
N GLU A 55 14.45 -16.28 -2.91
CA GLU A 55 14.36 -15.36 -4.04
C GLU A 55 13.30 -15.79 -5.07
N LYS A 56 13.22 -17.09 -5.35
CA LYS A 56 12.21 -17.64 -6.26
C LYS A 56 10.82 -17.62 -5.65
N GLN A 57 10.72 -17.84 -4.34
CA GLN A 57 9.46 -17.72 -3.59
C GLN A 57 8.91 -16.29 -3.66
N ILE A 58 9.75 -15.28 -3.40
CA ILE A 58 9.38 -13.87 -3.49
C ILE A 58 8.97 -13.50 -4.92
N SER A 59 9.73 -13.92 -5.92
CA SER A 59 9.43 -13.67 -7.33
C SER A 59 8.08 -14.26 -7.73
N TRP A 60 7.79 -15.48 -7.29
CA TRP A 60 6.50 -16.13 -7.55
C TRP A 60 5.34 -15.37 -6.86
N MET A 61 5.54 -14.94 -5.63
CA MET A 61 4.53 -14.14 -4.90
C MET A 61 4.25 -12.84 -5.63
N LEU A 62 5.27 -12.11 -6.06
CA LEU A 62 5.12 -10.85 -6.77
C LEU A 62 4.38 -11.03 -8.11
N GLN A 63 4.69 -12.09 -8.85
CA GLN A 63 3.94 -12.42 -10.06
C GLN A 63 2.46 -12.67 -9.76
N SER A 64 2.18 -13.38 -8.67
CA SER A 64 0.82 -13.71 -8.24
C SER A 64 0.02 -12.48 -7.80
N LEU A 65 0.67 -11.53 -7.11
CA LEU A 65 0.06 -10.27 -6.68
C LEU A 65 -0.32 -9.36 -7.85
N LYS A 66 0.36 -9.47 -8.97
CA LYS A 66 0.04 -8.71 -10.20
C LYS A 66 -1.18 -9.25 -10.95
N LEU A 67 -1.60 -10.48 -10.66
CA LEU A 67 -2.74 -11.10 -11.33
C LEU A 67 -4.07 -10.59 -10.75
N LYS A 68 -5.09 -10.56 -11.59
CA LYS A 68 -6.45 -10.19 -11.17
C LYS A 68 -7.00 -11.08 -10.05
N THR A 69 -6.64 -12.37 -10.07
CA THR A 69 -7.00 -13.33 -9.02
C THR A 69 -6.33 -13.05 -7.67
N GLY A 70 -5.26 -12.27 -7.66
CA GLY A 70 -4.53 -11.89 -6.45
C GLY A 70 -4.94 -10.54 -5.85
N VAL A 71 -5.95 -9.87 -6.39
CA VAL A 71 -6.28 -8.48 -5.99
C VAL A 71 -6.56 -8.32 -4.49
N LEU A 72 -7.30 -9.25 -3.88
CA LEU A 72 -7.62 -9.19 -2.45
C LEU A 72 -6.39 -9.39 -1.58
N VAL A 73 -5.51 -10.29 -1.99
CA VAL A 73 -4.24 -10.53 -1.29
C VAL A 73 -3.30 -9.35 -1.47
N ALA A 74 -3.25 -8.76 -2.67
CA ALA A 74 -2.48 -7.56 -2.94
C ALA A 74 -2.92 -6.39 -2.06
N ASP A 75 -4.22 -6.20 -1.90
CA ASP A 75 -4.78 -5.19 -1.00
C ASP A 75 -4.35 -5.41 0.46
N GLN A 76 -4.48 -6.64 0.94
CA GLN A 76 -4.05 -7.02 2.28
C GLN A 76 -2.55 -6.79 2.50
N VAL A 77 -1.72 -7.15 1.54
CA VAL A 77 -0.26 -6.95 1.60
C VAL A 77 0.09 -5.46 1.73
N LEU A 78 -0.50 -4.62 0.89
CA LEU A 78 -0.26 -3.18 0.93
C LEU A 78 -0.73 -2.56 2.25
N GLN A 79 -1.88 -2.97 2.76
CA GLN A 79 -2.38 -2.48 4.05
C GLN A 79 -1.46 -2.87 5.21
N ILE A 80 -1.01 -4.12 5.27
CA ILE A 80 -0.08 -4.59 6.31
C ILE A 80 1.24 -3.80 6.25
N TRP A 81 1.80 -3.66 5.06
CA TRP A 81 3.04 -2.93 4.86
C TRP A 81 2.91 -1.46 5.29
N LEU A 82 1.85 -0.78 4.90
CA LEU A 82 1.62 0.61 5.29
C LEU A 82 1.41 0.76 6.80
N LEU A 83 0.50 -0.03 7.37
CA LEU A 83 0.16 0.10 8.79
C LEU A 83 1.29 -0.32 9.73
N LYS A 84 2.08 -1.32 9.37
CA LYS A 84 3.17 -1.84 10.21
C LYS A 84 4.54 -1.28 9.85
N GLY A 85 4.77 -1.01 8.58
CA GLY A 85 6.07 -0.54 8.09
C GLY A 85 6.17 0.97 7.88
N LYS A 86 5.05 1.65 7.67
CA LYS A 86 4.98 3.09 7.36
C LYS A 86 4.08 3.87 8.32
N THR A 87 3.94 3.39 9.53
CA THR A 87 3.04 3.95 10.56
C THR A 87 3.28 5.45 10.77
N GLU A 88 4.53 5.88 10.89
CA GLU A 88 4.87 7.30 11.10
C GLU A 88 4.44 8.18 9.91
N MET A 89 4.58 7.67 8.68
CA MET A 89 4.14 8.36 7.48
C MET A 89 2.63 8.58 7.50
N LEU A 90 1.88 7.54 7.84
CA LEU A 90 0.42 7.60 7.90
C LEU A 90 -0.06 8.55 9.00
N ILE A 91 0.49 8.45 10.20
CA ILE A 91 0.15 9.30 11.32
C ILE A 91 0.46 10.76 11.01
N GLY A 92 1.63 11.04 10.45
CA GLY A 92 2.03 12.41 10.08
C GLY A 92 1.07 13.04 9.06
N PHE A 93 0.63 12.27 8.08
CA PHE A 93 -0.36 12.71 7.08
C PHE A 93 -1.72 13.03 7.73
N LEU A 94 -2.23 12.11 8.53
CA LEU A 94 -3.53 12.29 9.21
C LEU A 94 -3.51 13.46 10.19
N ASP A 95 -2.44 13.60 10.98
CA ASP A 95 -2.26 14.73 11.91
C ASP A 95 -2.23 16.06 11.18
N LYS A 96 -1.52 16.15 10.06
CA LYS A 96 -1.41 17.38 9.27
C LYS A 96 -2.76 17.82 8.71
N LEU A 97 -3.61 16.88 8.35
CA LEU A 97 -4.96 17.15 7.85
C LEU A 97 -5.99 17.31 8.98
N GLY A 98 -5.62 17.08 10.23
CA GLY A 98 -6.54 17.12 11.35
C GLY A 98 -7.57 15.99 11.35
N ILE A 99 -7.23 14.84 10.77
CA ILE A 99 -8.10 13.67 10.73
C ILE A 99 -7.82 12.80 11.97
N GLU A 100 -8.88 12.47 12.71
CA GLU A 100 -8.77 11.58 13.87
C GLU A 100 -8.34 10.18 13.45
N HIS A 101 -7.43 9.58 14.22
CA HIS A 101 -6.91 8.24 13.97
C HIS A 101 -6.67 7.48 15.27
N ASP A 102 -6.49 6.17 15.14
CA ASP A 102 -6.31 5.23 16.25
C ASP A 102 -4.90 5.26 16.90
N GLY A 103 -4.01 6.13 16.45
CA GLY A 103 -2.60 6.17 16.85
C GLY A 103 -1.71 5.15 16.14
N GLU A 104 -2.25 4.38 15.23
CA GLU A 104 -1.55 3.34 14.46
C GLU A 104 -1.60 3.57 12.94
N GLY A 105 -2.24 4.65 12.51
CA GLY A 105 -2.31 5.06 11.10
C GLY A 105 -3.65 4.80 10.41
N SER A 106 -4.65 4.27 11.13
CA SER A 106 -6.01 4.10 10.60
C SER A 106 -6.91 5.26 11.01
N VAL A 107 -7.75 5.71 10.09
CA VAL A 107 -8.75 6.73 10.38
C VAL A 107 -9.77 6.21 11.38
N GLU A 108 -10.08 7.02 12.38
CA GLU A 108 -11.08 6.73 13.39
C GLU A 108 -12.25 7.68 13.20
N GLY A 109 -13.48 7.16 13.28
CA GLY A 109 -14.69 7.96 13.04
C GLY A 109 -14.98 8.22 11.55
N ASP A 110 -15.67 9.30 11.28
CA ASP A 110 -16.12 9.65 9.93
C ASP A 110 -15.00 10.25 9.09
N LEU A 111 -14.95 9.85 7.81
CA LEU A 111 -14.05 10.48 6.85
C LEU A 111 -14.52 11.92 6.54
N PRO A 112 -13.57 12.87 6.37
CA PRO A 112 -13.94 14.23 6.00
C PRO A 112 -14.58 14.25 4.60
N GLU A 113 -15.56 15.15 4.41
CA GLU A 113 -16.19 15.32 3.10
C GLU A 113 -15.24 15.96 2.08
N SER A 114 -14.41 16.90 2.55
CA SER A 114 -13.42 17.61 1.74
C SER A 114 -12.10 17.72 2.49
N LEU A 115 -11.01 17.96 1.76
CA LEU A 115 -9.69 18.19 2.31
C LEU A 115 -9.25 19.64 2.08
N ASP A 116 -8.53 20.21 3.04
CA ASP A 116 -7.89 21.51 2.85
C ASP A 116 -6.70 21.35 1.88
N ALA A 117 -6.77 22.00 0.72
CA ALA A 117 -5.75 21.86 -0.32
C ALA A 117 -4.34 22.26 0.12
N ASP A 118 -4.22 23.33 0.94
CA ASP A 118 -2.92 23.80 1.44
C ASP A 118 -2.33 22.83 2.47
N LYS A 119 -3.14 22.33 3.37
CA LYS A 119 -2.74 21.31 4.35
C LYS A 119 -2.39 20.00 3.67
N LEU A 120 -3.14 19.60 2.65
CA LEU A 120 -2.88 18.38 1.87
C LEU A 120 -1.53 18.46 1.18
N LYS A 121 -1.23 19.58 0.51
CA LYS A 121 0.08 19.79 -0.11
C LYS A 121 1.21 19.76 0.90
N ALA A 122 1.04 20.42 2.03
CA ALA A 122 2.04 20.41 3.11
C ALA A 122 2.24 19.01 3.70
N ALA A 123 1.18 18.22 3.84
CA ALA A 123 1.25 16.84 4.31
C ALA A 123 2.03 15.96 3.32
N VAL A 124 1.77 16.09 2.03
CA VAL A 124 2.50 15.36 0.97
C VAL A 124 3.97 15.75 0.93
N ASP A 125 4.28 17.04 0.98
CA ASP A 125 5.68 17.52 1.03
C ASP A 125 6.42 16.93 2.24
N GLN A 126 5.78 16.88 3.40
CA GLN A 126 6.35 16.27 4.61
C GLN A 126 6.59 14.77 4.45
N MET A 127 5.68 14.04 3.81
CA MET A 127 5.87 12.61 3.55
C MET A 127 7.07 12.36 2.63
N ILE A 128 7.20 13.15 1.56
CA ILE A 128 8.28 13.00 0.57
C ILE A 128 9.67 13.30 1.17
N GLU A 129 9.76 14.13 2.20
CA GLU A 129 11.03 14.38 2.90
C GLU A 129 11.64 13.12 3.51
N LYS A 130 10.83 12.16 3.95
CA LYS A 130 11.25 10.97 4.69
C LYS A 130 11.00 9.66 3.97
N ASN A 131 10.24 9.68 2.90
CA ASN A 131 9.83 8.50 2.14
C ASN A 131 10.03 8.75 0.64
N THR A 132 10.09 7.70 -0.15
CA THR A 132 10.16 7.85 -1.60
C THR A 132 8.82 8.35 -2.17
N GLU A 133 8.88 9.03 -3.30
CA GLU A 133 7.68 9.48 -4.01
C GLU A 133 6.74 8.32 -4.33
N GLU A 134 7.30 7.18 -4.68
CA GLU A 134 6.57 5.96 -4.99
C GLU A 134 5.82 5.40 -3.77
N GLU A 135 6.45 5.35 -2.60
CA GLU A 135 5.81 4.95 -1.35
C GLU A 135 4.65 5.87 -0.98
N VAL A 136 4.86 7.18 -1.15
CA VAL A 136 3.82 8.18 -0.90
C VAL A 136 2.66 8.00 -1.87
N MET A 137 2.93 7.77 -3.15
CA MET A 137 1.89 7.56 -4.15
C MET A 137 1.06 6.30 -3.87
N VAL A 138 1.67 5.21 -3.43
CA VAL A 138 0.93 4.01 -3.00
C VAL A 138 -0.03 4.35 -1.87
N TYR A 139 0.44 5.05 -0.84
CA TYR A 139 -0.42 5.44 0.28
C TYR A 139 -1.58 6.34 -0.16
N LEU A 140 -1.30 7.39 -0.93
CA LEU A 140 -2.35 8.30 -1.40
C LEU A 140 -3.40 7.60 -2.25
N THR A 141 -2.99 6.63 -3.06
CA THR A 141 -3.92 5.81 -3.85
C THR A 141 -4.86 5.01 -2.96
N LEU A 142 -4.35 4.37 -1.91
CA LEU A 142 -5.17 3.62 -0.96
C LEU A 142 -6.01 4.53 -0.06
N PHE A 143 -5.49 5.69 0.32
CA PHE A 143 -6.25 6.68 1.07
C PHE A 143 -7.44 7.19 0.26
N GLN A 144 -7.22 7.56 -1.00
CA GLN A 144 -8.28 7.99 -1.92
C GLN A 144 -9.39 6.94 -2.06
N ALA A 145 -9.04 5.67 -2.02
CA ALA A 145 -9.99 4.56 -2.15
C ALA A 145 -10.89 4.34 -0.92
N GLN A 146 -10.60 4.98 0.22
CA GLN A 146 -11.42 4.85 1.42
C GLN A 146 -12.78 5.59 1.29
N LYS A 147 -12.86 6.57 0.41
CA LYS A 147 -14.10 7.28 0.09
C LYS A 147 -14.59 6.87 -1.30
N ALA A 148 -15.87 6.58 -1.43
CA ALA A 148 -16.44 6.02 -2.66
C ALA A 148 -16.10 6.84 -3.92
N ASP A 149 -16.21 8.16 -3.83
CA ASP A 149 -15.90 9.08 -4.94
C ASP A 149 -14.51 9.74 -4.79
N GLY A 150 -13.74 9.35 -3.77
CA GLY A 150 -12.48 9.97 -3.43
C GLY A 150 -12.64 11.43 -2.98
N TRP A 151 -11.54 12.18 -3.01
CA TRP A 151 -11.51 13.62 -2.76
C TRP A 151 -11.00 14.36 -4.01
N THR A 152 -11.74 15.36 -4.43
CA THR A 152 -11.36 16.18 -5.59
C THR A 152 -10.01 16.86 -5.36
N GLU A 153 -9.78 17.40 -4.16
CA GLU A 153 -8.53 18.06 -3.80
C GLU A 153 -7.32 17.13 -3.93
N LEU A 154 -7.47 15.87 -3.55
CA LEU A 154 -6.40 14.88 -3.70
C LEU A 154 -6.20 14.47 -5.16
N THR A 155 -7.27 14.33 -5.92
CA THR A 155 -7.19 14.09 -7.37
C THR A 155 -6.44 15.24 -8.06
N ASP A 156 -6.83 16.48 -7.78
CA ASP A 156 -6.20 17.67 -8.37
C ASP A 156 -4.72 17.77 -8.02
N LEU A 157 -4.36 17.42 -6.77
CA LEU A 157 -2.96 17.40 -6.35
C LEU A 157 -2.16 16.32 -7.11
N ILE A 158 -2.68 15.11 -7.20
CA ILE A 158 -2.01 14.01 -7.92
C ILE A 158 -1.83 14.36 -9.39
N ASP A 159 -2.82 14.97 -10.03
CA ASP A 159 -2.77 15.34 -11.44
C ASP A 159 -1.81 16.50 -11.72
N SER A 160 -1.57 17.36 -10.74
CA SER A 160 -0.72 18.57 -10.90
C SER A 160 0.71 18.42 -10.39
N ASP A 161 0.99 17.42 -9.55
CA ASP A 161 2.31 17.20 -8.96
C ASP A 161 3.03 16.04 -9.65
N GLU A 162 4.09 16.38 -10.41
CA GLU A 162 4.86 15.39 -11.18
C GLU A 162 5.52 14.29 -10.30
N ARG A 163 5.70 14.56 -9.01
CA ARG A 163 6.24 13.58 -8.06
C ARG A 163 5.25 12.46 -7.75
N LEU A 164 3.95 12.71 -7.96
CA LEU A 164 2.85 11.81 -7.63
C LEU A 164 2.34 11.04 -8.86
N SER A 165 3.21 10.24 -9.45
CA SER A 165 2.87 9.40 -10.61
C SER A 165 3.40 7.97 -10.44
N PHE A 166 2.74 7.02 -11.08
CA PHE A 166 3.24 5.65 -11.22
C PHE A 166 3.98 5.46 -12.54
#